data_564ffa718e219d7c56ef6af6b3ab3ba1
#
_entry.id   564ffa718e219d7c56ef6af6b3ab3ba1
#
_cell.length_a   1.000
_cell.length_b   1.000
_cell.length_c   1.000
_cell.angle_alpha   90.00
_cell.angle_beta   90.00
_cell.angle_gamma   90.00
#
_symmetry.space_group_name_H-M   'P 1'
#
loop_
_entity.id
_entity.type
_entity.pdbx_description
1 polymer ?
#
loop_
_entity_poly.entity_id
_entity_poly.type
_entity_poly.pdbx_seq_one_letter_code
_entity_poly.pdbx_strand_id
1 'polypeptide(L)'
;MTRFLTITLVSLFITSLAWSTTAMPIATQIMIEDGSPYFAPSKAIATSGSPISWYNPTPTDHTVTHNGCVEDGTPCLFDSGIIPPGEQFSVPGLPPGRYPYHCRIHPIMRGVLTVTDAATMPSQL
;
A
#
# COMPACT_ATOMS: atom_id res chain seq x y z
N MET A 1 -7.06 -1.88 -78.99
CA MET A 1 -6.00 -1.81 -77.97
C MET A 1 -6.65 -1.49 -76.62
N THR A 2 -6.93 -2.53 -75.86
CA THR A 2 -7.56 -2.38 -74.52
C THR A 2 -6.45 -2.35 -73.45
N ARG A 3 -6.30 -1.21 -72.80
CA ARG A 3 -5.35 -1.09 -71.70
C ARG A 3 -6.09 -1.50 -70.41
N PHE A 4 -5.71 -2.64 -69.82
CA PHE A 4 -6.14 -3.04 -68.49
C PHE A 4 -5.35 -2.25 -67.45
N LEU A 5 -6.10 -1.44 -66.69
CA LEU A 5 -5.56 -0.70 -65.52
C LEU A 5 -5.63 -1.66 -64.32
N THR A 6 -4.48 -2.19 -63.92
CA THR A 6 -4.37 -3.00 -62.72
C THR A 6 -4.32 -2.04 -61.53
N ILE A 7 -5.42 -2.00 -60.75
CA ILE A 7 -5.49 -1.29 -59.51
C ILE A 7 -4.91 -2.24 -58.43
N THR A 8 -3.69 -1.92 -57.98
CA THR A 8 -3.08 -2.58 -56.82
C THR A 8 -3.70 -1.97 -55.53
N LEU A 9 -4.52 -2.75 -54.85
CA LEU A 9 -5.01 -2.44 -53.51
C LEU A 9 -3.86 -2.59 -52.51
N VAL A 10 -3.33 -1.46 -52.06
CA VAL A 10 -2.38 -1.43 -50.93
C VAL A 10 -3.20 -1.55 -49.64
N SER A 11 -3.20 -2.75 -49.05
CA SER A 11 -3.77 -2.99 -47.72
C SER A 11 -2.88 -2.34 -46.66
N LEU A 12 -3.33 -1.23 -46.11
CA LEU A 12 -2.71 -0.62 -44.93
C LEU A 12 -3.09 -1.47 -43.69
N PHE A 13 -2.14 -2.28 -43.22
CA PHE A 13 -2.27 -2.93 -41.93
C PHE A 13 -2.00 -1.88 -40.85
N ILE A 14 -3.06 -1.35 -40.25
CA ILE A 14 -2.96 -0.52 -39.04
C ILE A 14 -2.74 -1.46 -37.87
N THR A 15 -1.49 -1.64 -37.45
CA THR A 15 -1.16 -2.32 -36.20
C THR A 15 -1.50 -1.39 -35.04
N SER A 16 -2.63 -1.65 -34.39
CA SER A 16 -2.98 -0.97 -33.14
C SER A 16 -2.03 -1.45 -32.04
N LEU A 17 -1.09 -0.60 -31.62
CA LEU A 17 -0.34 -0.83 -30.39
C LEU A 17 -1.30 -0.69 -29.22
N ALA A 18 -1.67 -1.80 -28.60
CA ALA A 18 -2.38 -1.79 -27.33
C ALA A 18 -1.39 -1.38 -26.22
N TRP A 19 -1.56 -0.20 -25.67
CA TRP A 19 -0.82 0.25 -24.50
C TRP A 19 -1.41 -0.43 -23.28
N SER A 20 -0.71 -1.42 -22.75
CA SER A 20 -1.09 -2.04 -21.48
C SER A 20 -0.75 -1.07 -20.35
N THR A 21 -1.76 -0.37 -19.83
CA THR A 21 -1.61 0.40 -18.60
C THR A 21 -1.59 -0.57 -17.44
N THR A 22 -0.42 -0.87 -16.91
CA THR A 22 -0.28 -1.57 -15.63
C THR A 22 -0.72 -0.60 -14.53
N ALA A 23 -1.84 -0.92 -13.85
CA ALA A 23 -2.24 -0.16 -12.67
C ALA A 23 -1.16 -0.33 -11.59
N MET A 24 -0.58 0.78 -11.12
CA MET A 24 0.34 0.75 -10.00
C MET A 24 -0.40 0.36 -8.72
N PRO A 25 0.17 -0.52 -7.88
CA PRO A 25 -0.44 -0.83 -6.60
C PRO A 25 -0.58 0.44 -5.78
N ILE A 26 -1.77 0.68 -5.24
CA ILE A 26 -2.04 1.84 -4.38
C ILE A 26 -1.31 1.63 -3.06
N ALA A 27 -0.32 2.47 -2.77
CA ALA A 27 0.36 2.49 -1.47
C ALA A 27 -0.59 3.03 -0.39
N THR A 28 -0.58 2.38 0.78
CA THR A 28 -1.34 2.83 1.95
C THR A 28 -0.45 3.69 2.82
N GLN A 29 -0.86 4.93 3.11
CA GLN A 29 -0.15 5.82 4.00
C GLN A 29 -0.97 6.10 5.25
N ILE A 30 -0.33 5.99 6.41
CA ILE A 30 -0.90 6.27 7.73
C ILE A 30 -0.11 7.42 8.36
N MET A 31 -0.83 8.39 8.91
CA MET A 31 -0.23 9.52 9.60
C MET A 31 -0.12 9.21 11.10
N ILE A 32 1.00 9.56 11.70
CA ILE A 32 1.18 9.53 13.16
C ILE A 32 0.75 10.88 13.73
N GLU A 33 0.01 10.88 14.81
CA GLU A 33 -0.52 12.08 15.46
C GLU A 33 -0.19 12.08 16.96
N ASP A 34 -0.03 13.25 17.55
CA ASP A 34 0.23 13.41 19.00
C ASP A 34 -1.02 13.22 19.87
N GLY A 35 -2.21 13.30 19.26
CA GLY A 35 -3.49 13.14 19.94
C GLY A 35 -4.32 12.02 19.33
N SER A 36 -5.44 11.68 20.00
CA SER A 36 -6.37 10.69 19.44
C SER A 36 -6.84 11.10 18.03
N PRO A 37 -6.86 10.19 17.04
CA PRO A 37 -6.74 8.74 17.17
C PRO A 37 -5.30 8.18 17.17
N TYR A 38 -4.28 8.99 17.25
CA TYR A 38 -2.84 8.68 17.28
C TYR A 38 -2.28 8.11 15.96
N PHE A 39 -3.01 7.28 15.27
CA PHE A 39 -2.75 6.84 13.91
C PHE A 39 -3.97 7.15 13.04
N ALA A 40 -3.77 7.82 11.94
CA ALA A 40 -4.86 8.24 11.07
C ALA A 40 -4.67 7.67 9.64
N PRO A 41 -5.53 6.74 9.20
CA PRO A 41 -6.61 6.12 9.96
C PRO A 41 -6.11 5.11 11.00
N SER A 42 -6.78 5.01 12.15
CA SER A 42 -6.42 4.05 13.21
C SER A 42 -6.77 2.61 12.83
N LYS A 43 -7.72 2.43 11.92
CA LYS A 43 -8.07 1.16 11.28
C LYS A 43 -7.85 1.32 9.79
N ALA A 44 -6.68 0.95 9.32
CA ALA A 44 -6.31 1.05 7.93
C ALA A 44 -6.56 -0.27 7.19
N ILE A 45 -6.91 -0.16 5.92
CA ILE A 45 -7.06 -1.30 5.00
C ILE A 45 -6.02 -1.15 3.91
N ALA A 46 -5.28 -2.21 3.64
CA ALA A 46 -4.30 -2.28 2.57
C ALA A 46 -4.53 -3.52 1.71
N THR A 47 -3.98 -3.49 0.50
CA THR A 47 -4.00 -4.63 -0.41
C THR A 47 -2.74 -5.47 -0.20
N SER A 48 -2.90 -6.79 -0.21
CA SER A 48 -1.79 -7.75 -0.12
C SER A 48 -0.68 -7.42 -1.13
N GLY A 49 0.56 -7.40 -0.66
CA GLY A 49 1.73 -7.11 -1.48
C GLY A 49 1.94 -5.63 -1.85
N SER A 50 1.02 -4.74 -1.47
CA SER A 50 1.17 -3.30 -1.72
C SER A 50 1.94 -2.61 -0.59
N PRO A 51 2.76 -1.58 -0.89
CA PRO A 51 3.52 -0.87 0.13
C PRO A 51 2.64 -0.18 1.16
N ILE A 52 3.09 -0.19 2.40
CA ILE A 52 2.42 0.48 3.53
C ILE A 52 3.45 1.36 4.21
N SER A 53 3.09 2.60 4.51
CA SER A 53 3.99 3.56 5.18
C SER A 53 3.30 4.29 6.32
N TRP A 54 4.10 4.64 7.33
CA TRP A 54 3.71 5.52 8.44
C TRP A 54 4.63 6.72 8.43
N TYR A 55 4.06 7.91 8.43
CA TYR A 55 4.79 9.17 8.44
C TYR A 55 4.59 9.88 9.78
N ASN A 56 5.68 10.39 10.35
CA ASN A 56 5.68 11.12 11.62
C ASN A 56 5.85 12.63 11.41
N PRO A 57 4.77 13.40 11.25
CA PRO A 57 4.85 14.87 11.19
C PRO A 57 4.91 15.53 12.57
N THR A 58 4.86 14.75 13.65
CA THR A 58 4.82 15.27 15.02
C THR A 58 6.21 15.74 15.48
N PRO A 59 6.32 16.56 16.52
CA PRO A 59 7.61 16.98 17.06
C PRO A 59 8.26 15.94 17.99
N THR A 60 7.65 14.77 18.19
CA THR A 60 8.11 13.73 19.11
C THR A 60 8.46 12.43 18.38
N ASP A 61 9.31 11.62 19.01
CA ASP A 61 9.63 10.28 18.51
C ASP A 61 8.47 9.32 18.72
N HIS A 62 8.28 8.43 17.76
CA HIS A 62 7.29 7.36 17.84
C HIS A 62 7.87 6.04 17.33
N THR A 63 7.15 4.94 17.55
CA THR A 63 7.42 3.66 16.91
C THR A 63 6.13 3.10 16.28
N VAL A 64 6.31 2.21 15.31
CA VAL A 64 5.24 1.37 14.75
C VAL A 64 5.67 -0.07 14.97
N THR A 65 5.09 -0.69 15.98
CA THR A 65 5.50 -2.01 16.43
C THR A 65 4.32 -2.98 16.36
N HIS A 66 4.40 -4.00 15.52
CA HIS A 66 3.42 -5.06 15.48
C HIS A 66 3.31 -5.72 16.86
N ASN A 67 2.08 -5.97 17.35
CA ASN A 67 1.90 -6.54 18.69
C ASN A 67 2.61 -7.90 18.85
N GLY A 68 2.72 -8.67 17.77
CA GLY A 68 3.47 -9.92 17.77
C GLY A 68 4.94 -9.80 18.17
N CYS A 69 5.53 -8.59 18.04
CA CYS A 69 6.92 -8.35 18.44
C CYS A 69 7.14 -8.35 19.95
N VAL A 70 6.07 -8.21 20.73
CA VAL A 70 6.10 -8.18 22.21
C VAL A 70 5.27 -9.29 22.85
N GLU A 71 4.62 -10.12 22.05
CA GLU A 71 3.82 -11.26 22.51
C GLU A 71 4.55 -12.58 22.27
N ASP A 72 4.62 -13.42 23.30
CA ASP A 72 5.26 -14.72 23.20
C ASP A 72 4.51 -15.65 22.23
N GLY A 73 5.27 -16.34 21.38
CA GLY A 73 4.75 -17.32 20.44
C GLY A 73 4.06 -16.76 19.21
N THR A 74 4.04 -15.44 19.05
CA THR A 74 3.47 -14.75 17.88
C THR A 74 4.58 -14.20 16.99
N PRO A 75 4.51 -14.38 15.65
CA PRO A 75 5.52 -13.82 14.76
C PRO A 75 5.54 -12.29 14.82
N CYS A 76 6.73 -11.70 14.87
CA CYS A 76 6.94 -10.27 14.71
C CYS A 76 7.00 -9.95 13.21
N LEU A 77 6.00 -9.26 12.68
CA LEU A 77 5.91 -8.99 11.23
C LEU A 77 6.56 -7.67 10.84
N PHE A 78 6.54 -6.67 11.71
CA PHE A 78 7.21 -5.39 11.51
C PHE A 78 7.47 -4.66 12.83
N ASP A 79 8.58 -4.00 12.90
CA ASP A 79 8.96 -3.10 14.01
C ASP A 79 9.86 -2.01 13.44
N SER A 80 9.40 -0.77 13.52
CA SER A 80 10.12 0.36 12.93
C SER A 80 11.38 0.77 13.70
N GLY A 81 11.44 0.45 15.01
CA GLY A 81 12.30 1.20 15.91
C GLY A 81 11.84 2.67 16.02
N ILE A 82 12.71 3.56 16.44
CA ILE A 82 12.39 4.99 16.55
C ILE A 82 12.17 5.61 15.17
N ILE A 83 11.05 6.32 15.02
CA ILE A 83 10.74 7.17 13.88
C ILE A 83 10.81 8.62 14.36
N PRO A 84 11.90 9.36 14.09
CA PRO A 84 12.02 10.74 14.48
C PRO A 84 11.02 11.66 13.78
N PRO A 85 10.83 12.89 14.27
CA PRO A 85 10.04 13.91 13.57
C PRO A 85 10.43 14.06 12.10
N GLY A 86 9.44 14.08 11.20
CA GLY A 86 9.64 14.24 9.76
C GLY A 86 10.07 12.98 9.01
N GLU A 87 10.29 11.87 9.70
CA GLU A 87 10.70 10.60 9.11
C GLU A 87 9.50 9.67 8.86
N GLN A 88 9.72 8.67 8.03
CA GLN A 88 8.71 7.65 7.77
C GLN A 88 9.30 6.23 7.89
N PHE A 89 8.41 5.29 8.17
CA PHE A 89 8.68 3.86 8.14
C PHE A 89 7.80 3.20 7.07
N SER A 90 8.36 2.30 6.30
CA SER A 90 7.63 1.60 5.24
C SER A 90 7.91 0.11 5.29
N VAL A 91 6.88 -0.67 4.94
CA VAL A 91 7.00 -2.10 4.66
C VAL A 91 6.62 -2.36 3.21
N PRO A 92 7.30 -3.26 2.49
CA PRO A 92 7.07 -3.46 1.06
C PRO A 92 5.72 -4.12 0.75
N GLY A 93 5.12 -4.77 1.72
CA GLY A 93 3.83 -5.44 1.63
C GLY A 93 3.72 -6.53 2.68
N LEU A 94 2.49 -6.95 2.95
CA LEU A 94 2.18 -8.00 3.91
C LEU A 94 1.18 -8.99 3.31
N PRO A 95 1.17 -10.24 3.77
CA PRO A 95 0.12 -11.19 3.45
C PRO A 95 -1.23 -10.75 4.00
N PRO A 96 -2.35 -11.26 3.45
CA PRO A 96 -3.67 -11.03 4.01
C PRO A 96 -3.71 -11.39 5.50
N GLY A 97 -4.32 -10.54 6.31
CA GLY A 97 -4.42 -10.74 7.75
C GLY A 97 -4.76 -9.46 8.50
N ARG A 98 -4.84 -9.59 9.79
CA ARG A 98 -5.09 -8.51 10.73
C ARG A 98 -3.85 -8.30 11.59
N TYR A 99 -3.33 -7.08 11.57
CA TYR A 99 -2.06 -6.71 12.22
C TYR A 99 -2.29 -5.57 13.21
N PRO A 100 -2.62 -5.86 14.47
CA PRO A 100 -2.66 -4.84 15.51
C PRO A 100 -1.25 -4.37 15.85
N TYR A 101 -1.07 -3.08 16.03
CA TYR A 101 0.21 -2.47 16.34
C TYR A 101 0.07 -1.33 17.34
N HIS A 102 1.18 -0.89 17.87
CA HIS A 102 1.25 0.16 18.89
C HIS A 102 2.56 0.93 18.80
N CYS A 103 2.63 2.06 19.50
CA CYS A 103 3.87 2.77 19.77
C CYS A 103 4.45 2.26 21.11
N ARG A 104 5.72 1.83 21.11
CA ARG A 104 6.38 1.36 22.35
C ARG A 104 6.62 2.47 23.37
N ILE A 105 6.81 3.71 22.90
CA ILE A 105 7.09 4.88 23.74
C ILE A 105 5.79 5.37 24.40
N HIS A 106 4.68 5.29 23.69
CA HIS A 106 3.36 5.76 24.11
C HIS A 106 2.33 4.62 23.95
N PRO A 107 2.21 3.69 24.89
CA PRO A 107 1.40 2.46 24.71
C PRO A 107 -0.09 2.70 24.48
N ILE A 108 -0.60 3.89 24.78
CA ILE A 108 -1.98 4.28 24.44
C ILE A 108 -2.20 4.41 22.92
N MET A 109 -1.13 4.67 22.17
CA MET A 109 -1.16 4.79 20.71
C MET A 109 -1.26 3.41 20.09
N ARG A 110 -2.46 3.07 19.58
CA ARG A 110 -2.76 1.78 18.98
C ARG A 110 -3.43 1.94 17.63
N GLY A 111 -3.11 1.05 16.71
CA GLY A 111 -3.75 0.96 15.41
C GLY A 111 -3.97 -0.48 15.00
N VAL A 112 -4.76 -0.67 13.98
CA VAL A 112 -4.98 -1.97 13.33
C VAL A 112 -4.84 -1.80 11.83
N LEU A 113 -3.99 -2.62 11.24
CA LEU A 113 -3.87 -2.75 9.80
C LEU A 113 -4.56 -4.05 9.38
N THR A 114 -5.51 -3.96 8.47
CA THR A 114 -6.13 -5.11 7.82
C THR A 114 -5.66 -5.19 6.38
N VAL A 115 -5.05 -6.30 6.02
CA VAL A 115 -4.58 -6.55 4.66
C VAL A 115 -5.51 -7.55 4.00
N THR A 116 -6.02 -7.20 2.83
CA THR A 116 -6.94 -8.03 2.06
C THR A 116 -6.34 -8.35 0.69
N ASP A 117 -6.79 -9.44 0.08
CA ASP A 117 -6.45 -9.73 -1.31
C ASP A 117 -7.12 -8.73 -2.26
N ALA A 118 -6.44 -8.38 -3.35
CA ALA A 118 -7.00 -7.51 -4.38
C ALA A 118 -8.30 -8.05 -4.98
N ALA A 119 -8.47 -9.39 -5.02
CA ALA A 119 -9.66 -10.06 -5.54
C ALA A 119 -10.90 -9.92 -4.63
N THR A 120 -10.71 -9.55 -3.35
CA THR A 120 -11.80 -9.35 -2.37
C THR A 120 -12.21 -7.89 -2.20
N MET A 121 -11.54 -6.98 -2.89
CA MET A 121 -11.95 -5.58 -2.92
C MET A 121 -13.29 -5.49 -3.66
N PRO A 122 -14.35 -4.92 -3.04
CA PRO A 122 -15.57 -4.69 -3.79
C PRO A 122 -15.24 -3.77 -4.97
N SER A 123 -15.56 -4.24 -6.17
CA SER A 123 -15.45 -3.40 -7.36
C SER A 123 -16.35 -2.19 -7.15
N GLN A 124 -15.75 -1.06 -6.98
CA GLN A 124 -16.45 0.22 -6.99
C GLN A 124 -16.90 0.45 -8.43
N LEU A 125 -18.14 0.15 -8.70
CA LEU A 125 -18.82 0.52 -9.94
C LEU A 125 -19.23 1.98 -9.90
#